data_fbf341458863479233fad12ea4393980
#
_entry.id   fbf341458863479233fad12ea4393980
#
_cell.length_a   1.000
_cell.length_b   1.000
_cell.length_c   1.000
_cell.angle_alpha   90.00
_cell.angle_beta   90.00
_cell.angle_gamma   90.00
#
_symmetry.space_group_name_H-M   'P 1'
#
loop_
_entity.id
_entity.type
_entity.pdbx_description
1 polymer ?
#
loop_
_entity_poly.entity_id
_entity_poly.type
_entity_poly.pdbx_seq_one_letter_code
_entity_poly.pdbx_strand_id
1 'polypeptide(L)'
;MSYAEVKRNMWSNSVSNYVRTVVGMVVGLLTFRMLYQALGKEQFGFWSVLWSVFGYGILLDFGFGFAAQKRVAELSVRADWELLSRVLSTILLFYLVVAGLIAAVVLAGSGFIIGWFGVSPENTEEFRRILVVFFVGIGLAFPMGIVPEILRGQQRIRLANNLISAAMILRLGFIIAAIHYHWSFMTVMVIALVFALAPDFLAAFLALRRMPAVRLHPRLFSFALIRETMHFSLFAYLGTATNIVLGKTDQLVLGTALSVSAVALYQAGAKIAEVFSQFTRQVQDTLSPAAAHLHATGDRAALRDLLVNSLRWSVLIATPLYLLCAFYLPQLLLLLTGDHAIAQSTLLVGQVLLAWFYTTIMTHSVSKRIFMMCGHEQRLMWLGLGEAGANLALSVALVLIFRSVIAVAVGSLIPTLYFGWVHLWPWMAKDVGLGGGELFRRTVLPSIRACGPMLVVLVVIHWTGFVRLPSALGAMFIAATFAGLVGLAGAWRWALLPEERGQLARRFGGRLPARWRLPA
;
A
#
# COMPACT_ATOMS: atom_id res chain seq x y z
N MET A 1 23.68 19.98 -11.29
CA MET A 1 23.47 19.92 -9.81
C MET A 1 24.76 19.45 -9.15
N SER A 2 25.22 20.11 -8.07
CA SER A 2 26.37 19.64 -7.31
C SER A 2 26.01 18.39 -6.48
N TYR A 3 27.01 17.55 -6.10
CA TYR A 3 26.78 16.38 -5.26
C TYR A 3 26.10 16.72 -3.92
N ALA A 4 26.46 17.89 -3.34
CA ALA A 4 25.84 18.38 -2.11
C ALA A 4 24.34 18.72 -2.29
N GLU A 5 23.96 19.26 -3.43
CA GLU A 5 22.54 19.53 -3.78
C GLU A 5 21.76 18.24 -3.98
N VAL A 6 22.35 17.25 -4.66
CA VAL A 6 21.74 15.92 -4.83
C VAL A 6 21.48 15.27 -3.46
N LYS A 7 22.48 15.26 -2.56
CA LYS A 7 22.35 14.70 -1.20
C LYS A 7 21.27 15.43 -0.36
N ARG A 8 21.22 16.76 -0.43
CA ARG A 8 20.22 17.58 0.26
C ARG A 8 18.81 17.29 -0.27
N ASN A 9 18.66 17.16 -1.59
CA ASN A 9 17.38 16.84 -2.22
C ASN A 9 16.92 15.42 -1.89
N MET A 10 17.82 14.43 -1.87
CA MET A 10 17.51 13.07 -1.45
C MET A 10 16.96 13.02 -0.03
N TRP A 11 17.60 13.69 0.92
CA TRP A 11 17.12 13.76 2.31
C TRP A 11 15.74 14.43 2.40
N SER A 12 15.58 15.58 1.76
CA SER A 12 14.31 16.32 1.75
C SER A 12 13.18 15.53 1.09
N ASN A 13 13.47 14.82 0.00
CA ASN A 13 12.52 13.96 -0.69
C ASN A 13 12.11 12.76 0.18
N SER A 14 13.07 12.14 0.87
CA SER A 14 12.80 11.02 1.79
C SER A 14 11.90 11.46 2.96
N VAL A 15 12.24 12.56 3.62
CA VAL A 15 11.43 13.12 4.71
C VAL A 15 10.00 13.43 4.23
N SER A 16 9.86 14.04 3.04
CA SER A 16 8.53 14.34 2.48
C SER A 16 7.72 13.08 2.17
N ASN A 17 8.36 11.98 1.76
CA ASN A 17 7.69 10.69 1.58
C ASN A 17 7.14 10.14 2.89
N TYR A 18 7.94 10.18 3.97
CA TYR A 18 7.47 9.74 5.29
C TYR A 18 6.31 10.60 5.80
N VAL A 19 6.42 11.93 5.69
CA VAL A 19 5.34 12.85 6.08
C VAL A 19 4.06 12.53 5.30
N ARG A 20 4.15 12.40 3.97
CA ARG A 20 3.00 12.03 3.14
C ARG A 20 2.38 10.70 3.56
N THR A 21 3.20 9.70 3.89
CA THR A 21 2.71 8.39 4.33
C THR A 21 1.97 8.48 5.66
N VAL A 22 2.54 9.18 6.65
CA VAL A 22 1.90 9.38 7.96
C VAL A 22 0.59 10.15 7.81
N VAL A 23 0.60 11.25 7.05
CA VAL A 23 -0.62 12.02 6.73
C VAL A 23 -1.66 11.12 6.06
N GLY A 24 -1.25 10.33 5.06
CA GLY A 24 -2.13 9.40 4.37
C GLY A 24 -2.75 8.34 5.29
N MET A 25 -1.98 7.80 6.25
CA MET A 25 -2.48 6.85 7.24
C MET A 25 -3.53 7.48 8.16
N VAL A 26 -3.20 8.63 8.76
CA VAL A 26 -4.09 9.33 9.69
C VAL A 26 -5.38 9.78 8.98
N VAL A 27 -5.23 10.49 7.86
CA VAL A 27 -6.37 10.96 7.06
C VAL A 27 -7.19 9.77 6.55
N GLY A 28 -6.52 8.69 6.12
CA GLY A 28 -7.17 7.47 5.64
C GLY A 28 -8.03 6.79 6.71
N LEU A 29 -7.54 6.68 7.95
CA LEU A 29 -8.30 6.12 9.07
C LEU A 29 -9.49 7.02 9.46
N LEU A 30 -9.26 8.33 9.57
CA LEU A 30 -10.32 9.28 9.90
C LEU A 30 -11.41 9.32 8.81
N THR A 31 -11.01 9.40 7.54
CA THR A 31 -11.94 9.38 6.41
C THR A 31 -12.74 8.07 6.39
N PHE A 32 -12.07 6.94 6.60
CA PHE A 32 -12.75 5.64 6.66
C PHE A 32 -13.84 5.64 7.72
N ARG A 33 -13.49 5.98 8.98
CA ARG A 33 -14.42 5.99 10.10
C ARG A 33 -15.62 6.90 9.81
N MET A 34 -15.36 8.13 9.38
CA MET A 34 -16.39 9.13 9.14
C MET A 34 -17.34 8.73 8.01
N LEU A 35 -16.79 8.28 6.88
CA LEU A 35 -17.61 7.85 5.75
C LEU A 35 -18.37 6.56 6.06
N TYR A 36 -17.75 5.61 6.77
CA TYR A 36 -18.43 4.36 7.14
C TYR A 36 -19.66 4.63 8.01
N GLN A 37 -19.53 5.54 8.99
CA GLN A 37 -20.64 5.91 9.88
C GLN A 37 -21.71 6.76 9.19
N ALA A 38 -21.31 7.67 8.29
CA ALA A 38 -22.23 8.58 7.64
C ALA A 38 -23.00 7.95 6.46
N LEU A 39 -22.34 7.12 5.67
CA LEU A 39 -22.90 6.54 4.44
C LEU A 39 -23.59 5.18 4.69
N GLY A 40 -23.25 4.49 5.78
CA GLY A 40 -23.70 3.12 6.01
C GLY A 40 -23.03 2.09 5.09
N LYS A 41 -23.43 0.83 5.24
CA LYS A 41 -22.74 -0.31 4.59
C LYS A 41 -22.81 -0.29 3.07
N GLU A 42 -23.96 0.03 2.50
CA GLU A 42 -24.18 -0.09 1.06
C GLU A 42 -23.47 1.02 0.27
N GLN A 43 -23.66 2.28 0.64
CA GLN A 43 -23.00 3.40 -0.02
C GLN A 43 -21.49 3.35 0.20
N PHE A 44 -21.03 3.01 1.41
CA PHE A 44 -19.59 2.86 1.70
C PHE A 44 -18.97 1.67 0.95
N GLY A 45 -19.71 0.56 0.83
CA GLY A 45 -19.26 -0.59 0.03
C GLY A 45 -19.11 -0.21 -1.45
N PHE A 46 -20.10 0.50 -2.01
CA PHE A 46 -20.03 1.00 -3.39
C PHE A 46 -18.87 2.00 -3.59
N TRP A 47 -18.67 2.93 -2.64
CA TRP A 47 -17.48 3.78 -2.56
C TRP A 47 -16.20 2.96 -2.68
N SER A 48 -16.09 1.91 -1.87
CA SER A 48 -14.88 1.06 -1.81
C SER A 48 -14.65 0.31 -3.13
N VAL A 49 -15.71 -0.17 -3.78
CA VAL A 49 -15.65 -0.80 -5.11
C VAL A 49 -15.12 0.19 -6.14
N LEU A 50 -15.69 1.39 -6.22
CA LEU A 50 -15.24 2.41 -7.17
C LEU A 50 -13.76 2.76 -7.02
N TRP A 51 -13.29 2.98 -5.78
CA TRP A 51 -11.87 3.26 -5.52
C TRP A 51 -10.97 2.04 -5.77
N SER A 52 -11.49 0.82 -5.68
CA SER A 52 -10.75 -0.38 -6.07
C SER A 52 -10.58 -0.46 -7.57
N VAL A 53 -11.65 -0.23 -8.33
CA VAL A 53 -11.58 -0.17 -9.80
C VAL A 53 -10.65 0.97 -10.26
N PHE A 54 -10.69 2.14 -9.59
CA PHE A 54 -9.70 3.20 -9.82
C PHE A 54 -8.25 2.71 -9.64
N GLY A 55 -8.00 1.90 -8.61
CA GLY A 55 -6.69 1.29 -8.41
C GLY A 55 -6.23 0.42 -9.59
N TYR A 56 -7.14 -0.23 -10.29
CA TYR A 56 -6.85 -0.95 -11.54
C TYR A 56 -6.49 -0.02 -12.70
N GLY A 57 -6.84 1.26 -12.64
CA GLY A 57 -6.47 2.25 -13.65
C GLY A 57 -4.96 2.32 -13.90
N ILE A 58 -4.13 2.02 -12.89
CA ILE A 58 -2.67 1.91 -13.04
C ILE A 58 -2.29 0.83 -14.07
N LEU A 59 -3.11 -0.20 -14.27
CA LEU A 59 -2.87 -1.21 -15.31
C LEU A 59 -3.01 -0.66 -16.72
N LEU A 60 -3.79 0.39 -16.91
CA LEU A 60 -3.95 1.07 -18.19
C LEU A 60 -2.80 2.03 -18.51
N ASP A 61 -1.88 2.24 -17.56
CA ASP A 61 -0.63 2.98 -17.74
C ASP A 61 0.40 2.21 -18.59
N PHE A 62 0.33 0.88 -18.63
CA PHE A 62 1.26 0.00 -19.35
C PHE A 62 2.75 0.29 -19.08
N GLY A 63 3.06 0.94 -17.95
CA GLY A 63 4.42 1.31 -17.55
C GLY A 63 4.94 2.61 -18.20
N PHE A 64 4.10 3.33 -18.92
CA PHE A 64 4.49 4.62 -19.54
C PHE A 64 4.93 5.66 -18.51
N GLY A 65 4.39 5.62 -17.29
CA GLY A 65 4.81 6.49 -16.20
C GLY A 65 6.30 6.35 -15.87
N PHE A 66 6.79 5.11 -15.70
CA PHE A 66 8.22 4.85 -15.46
C PHE A 66 9.10 5.30 -16.61
N ALA A 67 8.65 5.07 -17.84
CA ALA A 67 9.38 5.51 -19.02
C ALA A 67 9.43 7.04 -19.12
N ALA A 68 8.33 7.72 -18.85
CA ALA A 68 8.28 9.18 -18.80
C ALA A 68 9.25 9.75 -17.75
N GLN A 69 9.26 9.19 -16.53
CA GLN A 69 10.20 9.59 -15.48
C GLN A 69 11.66 9.47 -15.96
N LYS A 70 12.03 8.35 -16.56
CA LYS A 70 13.38 8.11 -17.09
C LYS A 70 13.72 9.09 -18.21
N ARG A 71 12.85 9.22 -19.20
CA ARG A 71 13.08 10.12 -20.36
C ARG A 71 13.16 11.59 -19.95
N VAL A 72 12.33 12.04 -19.01
CA VAL A 72 12.44 13.40 -18.46
C VAL A 72 13.78 13.61 -17.78
N ALA A 73 14.24 12.64 -16.98
CA ALA A 73 15.55 12.74 -16.32
C ALA A 73 16.71 12.80 -17.33
N GLU A 74 16.72 11.92 -18.33
CA GLU A 74 17.79 11.83 -19.35
C GLU A 74 17.79 13.06 -20.30
N LEU A 75 16.65 13.35 -20.91
CA LEU A 75 16.55 14.36 -21.97
C LEU A 75 16.61 15.80 -21.45
N SER A 76 16.16 16.03 -20.20
CA SER A 76 16.34 17.36 -19.56
C SER A 76 17.81 17.69 -19.32
N VAL A 77 18.65 16.69 -18.99
CA VAL A 77 20.10 16.89 -18.81
C VAL A 77 20.79 17.14 -20.15
N ARG A 78 20.36 16.47 -21.23
CA ARG A 78 20.88 16.63 -22.59
C ARG A 78 20.32 17.88 -23.30
N ALA A 79 19.34 18.57 -22.70
CA ALA A 79 18.59 19.68 -23.30
C ALA A 79 17.91 19.30 -24.65
N ASP A 80 17.58 18.01 -24.85
CA ASP A 80 16.86 17.55 -26.05
C ASP A 80 15.34 17.71 -25.85
N TRP A 81 14.90 18.94 -25.95
CA TRP A 81 13.49 19.32 -25.74
C TRP A 81 12.57 18.87 -26.86
N GLU A 82 13.11 18.66 -28.06
CA GLU A 82 12.33 18.19 -29.21
C GLU A 82 11.91 16.73 -28.99
N LEU A 83 12.88 15.84 -28.71
CA LEU A 83 12.59 14.44 -28.42
C LEU A 83 11.71 14.30 -27.17
N LEU A 84 11.96 15.09 -26.12
CA LEU A 84 11.13 15.10 -24.93
C LEU A 84 9.69 15.50 -25.24
N SER A 85 9.47 16.52 -26.07
CA SER A 85 8.15 16.94 -26.54
C SER A 85 7.42 15.82 -27.30
N ARG A 86 8.13 15.09 -28.14
CA ARG A 86 7.58 13.94 -28.89
C ARG A 86 7.18 12.80 -27.94
N VAL A 87 8.04 12.44 -26.98
CA VAL A 87 7.76 11.39 -26.00
C VAL A 87 6.53 11.73 -25.15
N LEU A 88 6.51 12.94 -24.56
CA LEU A 88 5.41 13.36 -23.68
C LEU A 88 4.09 13.53 -24.45
N SER A 89 4.13 14.08 -25.67
CA SER A 89 2.95 14.18 -26.53
C SER A 89 2.40 12.79 -26.92
N THR A 90 3.27 11.85 -27.19
CA THR A 90 2.89 10.47 -27.54
C THR A 90 2.19 9.76 -26.37
N ILE A 91 2.75 9.85 -25.17
CA ILE A 91 2.17 9.25 -23.97
C ILE A 91 0.84 9.94 -23.59
N LEU A 92 0.81 11.28 -23.65
CA LEU A 92 -0.41 12.05 -23.36
C LEU A 92 -1.55 11.68 -24.31
N LEU A 93 -1.27 11.58 -25.62
CA LEU A 93 -2.29 11.21 -26.61
C LEU A 93 -2.77 9.78 -26.39
N PHE A 94 -1.86 8.85 -26.08
CA PHE A 94 -2.24 7.48 -25.70
C PHE A 94 -3.20 7.49 -24.49
N TYR A 95 -2.90 8.25 -23.44
CA TYR A 95 -3.75 8.35 -22.28
C TYR A 95 -5.10 9.01 -22.59
N LEU A 96 -5.15 10.00 -23.50
CA LEU A 96 -6.41 10.58 -23.96
C LEU A 96 -7.30 9.56 -24.67
N VAL A 97 -6.70 8.69 -25.49
CA VAL A 97 -7.44 7.60 -26.16
C VAL A 97 -7.99 6.61 -25.12
N VAL A 98 -7.16 6.18 -24.17
CA VAL A 98 -7.60 5.29 -23.07
C VAL A 98 -8.72 5.95 -22.26
N ALA A 99 -8.59 7.22 -21.92
CA ALA A 99 -9.61 8.00 -21.22
C ALA A 99 -10.94 8.05 -21.98
N GLY A 100 -10.87 8.29 -23.28
CA GLY A 100 -12.04 8.28 -24.16
C GLY A 100 -12.73 6.91 -24.21
N LEU A 101 -11.95 5.82 -24.28
CA LEU A 101 -12.47 4.46 -24.23
C LEU A 101 -13.15 4.14 -22.89
N ILE A 102 -12.54 4.52 -21.77
CA ILE A 102 -13.14 4.34 -20.43
C ILE A 102 -14.49 5.07 -20.37
N ALA A 103 -14.51 6.35 -20.77
CA ALA A 103 -15.71 7.16 -20.75
C ALA A 103 -16.81 6.55 -21.66
N ALA A 104 -16.47 6.12 -22.87
CA ALA A 104 -17.40 5.50 -23.81
C ALA A 104 -17.99 4.20 -23.25
N VAL A 105 -17.15 3.31 -22.68
CA VAL A 105 -17.59 2.05 -22.08
C VAL A 105 -18.54 2.30 -20.91
N VAL A 106 -18.22 3.26 -20.05
CA VAL A 106 -19.05 3.54 -18.87
C VAL A 106 -20.34 4.24 -19.25
N LEU A 107 -20.31 5.21 -20.17
CA LEU A 107 -21.52 5.90 -20.63
C LEU A 107 -22.48 4.93 -21.33
N ALA A 108 -21.97 4.06 -22.20
CA ALA A 108 -22.80 3.09 -22.92
C ALA A 108 -23.26 1.91 -22.04
N GLY A 109 -22.38 1.44 -21.13
CA GLY A 109 -22.57 0.21 -20.35
C GLY A 109 -22.97 0.41 -18.91
N SER A 110 -23.18 1.64 -18.40
CA SER A 110 -23.42 1.90 -16.97
C SER A 110 -24.58 1.11 -16.36
N GLY A 111 -25.67 0.93 -17.10
CA GLY A 111 -26.82 0.14 -16.67
C GLY A 111 -26.50 -1.36 -16.50
N PHE A 112 -25.69 -1.90 -17.41
CA PHE A 112 -25.23 -3.29 -17.34
C PHE A 112 -24.19 -3.48 -16.23
N ILE A 113 -23.25 -2.56 -16.10
CA ILE A 113 -22.18 -2.60 -15.09
C ILE A 113 -22.78 -2.56 -13.68
N ILE A 114 -23.76 -1.66 -13.41
CA ILE A 114 -24.35 -1.56 -12.09
C ILE A 114 -25.13 -2.83 -11.71
N GLY A 115 -25.71 -3.53 -12.69
CA GLY A 115 -26.43 -4.79 -12.48
C GLY A 115 -25.53 -5.94 -12.00
N TRP A 116 -24.23 -5.84 -12.18
CA TRP A 116 -23.28 -6.85 -11.67
C TRP A 116 -23.00 -6.71 -10.17
N PHE A 117 -23.25 -5.53 -9.61
CA PHE A 117 -23.08 -5.30 -8.19
C PHE A 117 -24.41 -5.55 -7.48
N GLY A 118 -24.39 -6.26 -6.36
CA GLY A 118 -25.58 -6.52 -5.55
C GLY A 118 -26.04 -5.24 -4.83
N VAL A 119 -26.57 -4.29 -5.60
CA VAL A 119 -27.10 -3.01 -5.12
C VAL A 119 -28.59 -3.15 -4.90
N SER A 120 -29.13 -2.50 -3.85
CA SER A 120 -30.59 -2.47 -3.61
C SER A 120 -31.31 -1.72 -4.74
N PRO A 121 -32.53 -2.14 -5.12
CA PRO A 121 -33.31 -1.49 -6.19
C PRO A 121 -33.49 0.01 -5.97
N GLU A 122 -33.61 0.45 -4.71
CA GLU A 122 -33.81 1.84 -4.32
C GLU A 122 -32.60 2.73 -4.66
N ASN A 123 -31.38 2.19 -4.55
CA ASN A 123 -30.14 2.93 -4.77
C ASN A 123 -29.56 2.77 -6.19
N THR A 124 -30.12 1.90 -7.02
CA THR A 124 -29.55 1.54 -8.33
C THR A 124 -29.34 2.76 -9.22
N GLU A 125 -30.31 3.67 -9.33
CA GLU A 125 -30.20 4.84 -10.22
C GLU A 125 -29.22 5.88 -9.68
N GLU A 126 -29.19 6.11 -8.36
CA GLU A 126 -28.19 6.99 -7.73
C GLU A 126 -26.77 6.46 -7.96
N PHE A 127 -26.57 5.18 -7.72
CA PHE A 127 -25.25 4.54 -7.88
C PHE A 127 -24.81 4.51 -9.34
N ARG A 128 -25.73 4.33 -10.29
CA ARG A 128 -25.45 4.42 -11.72
C ARG A 128 -24.94 5.82 -12.09
N ARG A 129 -25.58 6.88 -11.59
CA ARG A 129 -25.13 8.27 -11.82
C ARG A 129 -23.75 8.52 -11.19
N ILE A 130 -23.53 8.05 -9.97
CA ILE A 130 -22.24 8.17 -9.29
C ILE A 130 -21.16 7.43 -10.07
N LEU A 131 -21.43 6.21 -10.56
CA LEU A 131 -20.50 5.43 -11.39
C LEU A 131 -20.09 6.21 -12.64
N VAL A 132 -21.05 6.80 -13.35
CA VAL A 132 -20.79 7.60 -14.55
C VAL A 132 -19.92 8.82 -14.21
N VAL A 133 -20.32 9.61 -13.20
CA VAL A 133 -19.55 10.82 -12.79
C VAL A 133 -18.14 10.44 -12.37
N PHE A 134 -17.99 9.37 -11.61
CA PHE A 134 -16.70 8.91 -11.12
C PHE A 134 -15.76 8.52 -12.27
N PHE A 135 -16.22 7.67 -13.19
CA PHE A 135 -15.37 7.19 -14.28
C PHE A 135 -15.12 8.23 -15.37
N VAL A 136 -16.09 9.09 -15.67
CA VAL A 136 -15.86 10.23 -16.56
C VAL A 136 -14.84 11.18 -15.94
N GLY A 137 -14.95 11.47 -14.65
CA GLY A 137 -13.98 12.28 -13.93
C GLY A 137 -12.56 11.67 -13.95
N ILE A 138 -12.44 10.38 -13.69
CA ILE A 138 -11.16 9.66 -13.80
C ILE A 138 -10.64 9.67 -15.23
N GLY A 139 -11.49 9.45 -16.23
CA GLY A 139 -11.13 9.52 -17.64
C GLY A 139 -10.52 10.88 -18.00
N LEU A 140 -11.11 11.98 -17.54
CA LEU A 140 -10.56 13.34 -17.74
C LEU A 140 -9.22 13.55 -17.03
N ALA A 141 -9.01 12.89 -15.91
CA ALA A 141 -7.77 13.03 -15.13
C ALA A 141 -6.68 12.01 -15.53
N PHE A 142 -7.03 10.93 -16.19
CA PHE A 142 -6.09 9.88 -16.57
C PHE A 142 -4.85 10.42 -17.31
N PRO A 143 -4.98 11.36 -18.27
CA PRO A 143 -3.83 11.99 -18.91
C PRO A 143 -2.90 12.74 -17.93
N MET A 144 -3.42 13.21 -16.81
CA MET A 144 -2.62 13.90 -15.78
C MET A 144 -1.79 12.94 -14.93
N GLY A 145 -2.07 11.65 -14.95
CA GLY A 145 -1.32 10.62 -14.21
C GLY A 145 0.18 10.54 -14.57
N ILE A 146 0.58 11.05 -15.75
CA ILE A 146 2.00 11.18 -16.14
C ILE A 146 2.75 12.23 -15.30
N VAL A 147 2.06 13.22 -14.74
CA VAL A 147 2.68 14.42 -14.19
C VAL A 147 3.50 14.16 -12.92
N PRO A 148 3.05 13.35 -11.96
CA PRO A 148 3.88 12.92 -10.83
C PRO A 148 5.20 12.31 -11.29
N GLU A 149 5.20 11.58 -12.39
CA GLU A 149 6.39 10.95 -12.95
C GLU A 149 7.33 11.97 -13.59
N ILE A 150 6.78 13.00 -14.25
CA ILE A 150 7.56 14.16 -14.75
C ILE A 150 8.26 14.87 -13.57
N LEU A 151 7.54 15.15 -12.48
CA LEU A 151 8.14 15.77 -11.30
C LEU A 151 9.22 14.89 -10.64
N ARG A 152 9.03 13.58 -10.63
CA ARG A 152 10.04 12.62 -10.16
C ARG A 152 11.28 12.63 -11.06
N GLY A 153 11.10 12.66 -12.37
CA GLY A 153 12.18 12.82 -13.35
C GLY A 153 12.96 14.13 -13.16
N GLN A 154 12.28 15.20 -12.78
CA GLN A 154 12.90 16.49 -12.39
C GLN A 154 13.51 16.50 -10.98
N GLN A 155 13.52 15.39 -10.24
CA GLN A 155 13.97 15.31 -8.85
C GLN A 155 13.17 16.19 -7.86
N ARG A 156 11.88 16.46 -8.16
CA ARG A 156 11.01 17.34 -7.36
C ARG A 156 9.93 16.58 -6.59
N ILE A 157 10.32 15.44 -6.06
CA ILE A 157 9.43 14.53 -5.31
C ILE A 157 8.76 15.24 -4.14
N ARG A 158 9.49 16.12 -3.44
CA ARG A 158 8.93 16.92 -2.32
C ARG A 158 7.73 17.77 -2.74
N LEU A 159 7.78 18.39 -3.93
CA LEU A 159 6.66 19.20 -4.41
C LEU A 159 5.41 18.35 -4.63
N ALA A 160 5.54 17.21 -5.33
CA ALA A 160 4.45 16.29 -5.55
C ALA A 160 3.86 15.78 -4.21
N ASN A 161 4.72 15.37 -3.27
CA ASN A 161 4.28 14.89 -1.96
C ASN A 161 3.53 15.95 -1.14
N ASN A 162 3.99 17.19 -1.17
CA ASN A 162 3.34 18.30 -0.44
C ASN A 162 1.96 18.61 -1.03
N LEU A 163 1.82 18.63 -2.36
CA LEU A 163 0.53 18.84 -3.04
C LEU A 163 -0.46 17.73 -2.70
N ILE A 164 -0.02 16.46 -2.75
CA ILE A 164 -0.85 15.31 -2.39
C ILE A 164 -1.26 15.38 -0.91
N SER A 165 -0.31 15.69 0.00
CA SER A 165 -0.62 15.80 1.44
C SER A 165 -1.60 16.92 1.74
N ALA A 166 -1.43 18.08 1.12
CA ALA A 166 -2.35 19.21 1.27
C ALA A 166 -3.77 18.84 0.77
N ALA A 167 -3.86 18.22 -0.40
CA ALA A 167 -5.14 17.77 -0.94
C ALA A 167 -5.82 16.72 -0.05
N MET A 168 -5.06 15.78 0.55
CA MET A 168 -5.61 14.81 1.51
C MET A 168 -6.22 15.49 2.73
N ILE A 169 -5.53 16.49 3.31
CA ILE A 169 -5.99 17.23 4.48
C ILE A 169 -7.23 18.05 4.13
N LEU A 170 -7.20 18.78 3.00
CA LEU A 170 -8.35 19.57 2.54
C LEU A 170 -9.55 18.66 2.24
N ARG A 171 -9.33 17.53 1.57
CA ARG A 171 -10.39 16.53 1.33
C ARG A 171 -11.05 16.09 2.62
N LEU A 172 -10.26 15.77 3.66
CA LEU A 172 -10.80 15.40 4.96
C LEU A 172 -11.67 16.52 5.54
N GLY A 173 -11.20 17.77 5.50
CA GLY A 173 -11.96 18.94 5.97
C GLY A 173 -13.30 19.10 5.24
N PHE A 174 -13.31 18.96 3.91
CA PHE A 174 -14.55 19.02 3.12
C PHE A 174 -15.47 17.82 3.33
N ILE A 175 -14.93 16.61 3.58
CA ILE A 175 -15.73 15.45 3.95
C ILE A 175 -16.38 15.67 5.32
N ILE A 176 -15.67 16.24 6.29
CA ILE A 176 -16.22 16.60 7.60
C ILE A 176 -17.38 17.58 7.42
N ALA A 177 -17.18 18.62 6.62
CA ALA A 177 -18.24 19.61 6.33
C ALA A 177 -19.44 18.93 5.62
N ALA A 178 -19.19 18.08 4.63
CA ALA A 178 -20.24 17.37 3.90
C ALA A 178 -21.12 16.50 4.82
N ILE A 179 -20.49 15.81 5.77
CA ILE A 179 -21.20 14.99 6.77
C ILE A 179 -21.98 15.89 7.74
N HIS A 180 -21.37 16.98 8.23
CA HIS A 180 -22.00 17.89 9.17
C HIS A 180 -23.26 18.57 8.58
N TYR A 181 -23.20 18.94 7.30
CA TYR A 181 -24.30 19.58 6.57
C TYR A 181 -25.21 18.59 5.83
N HIS A 182 -25.05 17.28 6.07
CA HIS A 182 -25.86 16.20 5.45
C HIS A 182 -25.91 16.28 3.93
N TRP A 183 -24.79 16.54 3.28
CA TRP A 183 -24.71 16.57 1.81
C TRP A 183 -24.91 15.16 1.22
N SER A 184 -25.42 15.10 0.00
CA SER A 184 -25.69 13.82 -0.68
C SER A 184 -24.41 13.00 -0.91
N PHE A 185 -24.57 11.69 -1.05
CA PHE A 185 -23.48 10.77 -1.37
C PHE A 185 -22.76 11.17 -2.68
N MET A 186 -23.53 11.63 -3.69
CA MET A 186 -22.98 12.19 -4.93
C MET A 186 -22.01 13.35 -4.64
N THR A 187 -22.37 14.28 -3.77
CA THR A 187 -21.53 15.43 -3.43
C THR A 187 -20.24 14.99 -2.73
N VAL A 188 -20.35 14.05 -1.78
CA VAL A 188 -19.18 13.47 -1.10
C VAL A 188 -18.24 12.81 -2.10
N MET A 189 -18.77 12.07 -3.09
CA MET A 189 -17.99 11.43 -4.13
C MET A 189 -17.28 12.45 -5.04
N VAL A 190 -17.97 13.50 -5.47
CA VAL A 190 -17.39 14.57 -6.29
C VAL A 190 -16.28 15.29 -5.55
N ILE A 191 -16.47 15.64 -4.27
CA ILE A 191 -15.42 16.23 -3.42
C ILE A 191 -14.18 15.32 -3.38
N ALA A 192 -14.39 14.03 -3.10
CA ALA A 192 -13.29 13.09 -3.03
C ALA A 192 -12.54 12.97 -4.35
N LEU A 193 -13.26 12.97 -5.46
CA LEU A 193 -12.69 12.91 -6.81
C LEU A 193 -11.90 14.18 -7.13
N VAL A 194 -12.47 15.35 -6.89
CA VAL A 194 -11.79 16.65 -7.13
C VAL A 194 -10.48 16.72 -6.36
N PHE A 195 -10.47 16.40 -5.06
CA PHE A 195 -9.24 16.44 -4.26
C PHE A 195 -8.28 15.27 -4.53
N ALA A 196 -8.73 14.18 -5.14
CA ALA A 196 -7.83 13.15 -5.64
C ALA A 196 -7.07 13.60 -6.89
N LEU A 197 -7.70 14.39 -7.74
CA LEU A 197 -7.19 14.80 -9.05
C LEU A 197 -6.52 16.19 -9.06
N ALA A 198 -6.97 17.11 -8.21
CA ALA A 198 -6.45 18.47 -8.14
C ALA A 198 -4.91 18.56 -7.98
N PRO A 199 -4.25 17.70 -7.18
CA PRO A 199 -2.78 17.71 -7.09
C PRO A 199 -2.09 17.50 -8.42
N ASP A 200 -2.62 16.59 -9.27
CA ASP A 200 -2.01 16.26 -10.55
C ASP A 200 -2.18 17.38 -11.56
N PHE A 201 -3.34 18.04 -11.60
CA PHE A 201 -3.55 19.23 -12.44
C PHE A 201 -2.64 20.39 -12.02
N LEU A 202 -2.52 20.66 -10.71
CA LEU A 202 -1.65 21.72 -10.21
C LEU A 202 -0.17 21.38 -10.46
N ALA A 203 0.19 20.13 -10.28
CA ALA A 203 1.54 19.63 -10.58
C ALA A 203 1.87 19.74 -12.07
N ALA A 204 0.89 19.45 -12.98
CA ALA A 204 1.03 19.63 -14.42
C ALA A 204 1.37 21.07 -14.77
N PHE A 205 0.58 21.99 -14.26
CA PHE A 205 0.79 23.42 -14.48
C PHE A 205 2.17 23.88 -14.02
N LEU A 206 2.60 23.46 -12.82
CA LEU A 206 3.91 23.81 -12.27
C LEU A 206 5.07 23.15 -13.02
N ALA A 207 4.91 21.91 -13.49
CA ALA A 207 5.91 21.19 -14.26
C ALA A 207 6.12 21.81 -15.64
N LEU A 208 5.03 22.09 -16.36
CA LEU A 208 5.09 22.67 -17.71
C LEU A 208 5.63 24.11 -17.70
N ARG A 209 5.28 24.94 -16.70
CA ARG A 209 5.87 26.29 -16.55
C ARG A 209 7.40 26.28 -16.46
N ARG A 210 7.99 25.17 -16.04
CA ARG A 210 9.45 25.02 -15.87
C ARG A 210 10.16 24.39 -17.05
N MET A 211 9.39 23.89 -18.01
CA MET A 211 9.89 23.37 -19.27
C MET A 211 9.28 24.13 -20.44
N PRO A 212 9.55 25.45 -20.57
CA PRO A 212 8.91 26.29 -21.58
C PRO A 212 9.24 25.86 -23.00
N ALA A 213 10.34 25.13 -23.19
CA ALA A 213 10.74 24.59 -24.47
C ALA A 213 9.96 23.31 -24.88
N VAL A 214 9.30 22.64 -23.91
CA VAL A 214 8.48 21.46 -24.21
C VAL A 214 7.14 21.90 -24.80
N ARG A 215 6.84 21.39 -25.98
CA ARG A 215 5.59 21.66 -26.70
C ARG A 215 4.77 20.38 -26.80
N LEU A 216 3.61 20.34 -26.16
CA LEU A 216 2.69 19.21 -26.27
C LEU A 216 1.76 19.45 -27.46
N HIS A 217 1.85 18.58 -28.49
CA HIS A 217 1.03 18.71 -29.69
C HIS A 217 0.69 17.33 -30.28
N PRO A 218 -0.56 17.05 -30.68
CA PRO A 218 -0.97 15.75 -31.25
C PRO A 218 -0.17 15.31 -32.48
N ARG A 219 0.32 16.25 -33.28
CA ARG A 219 1.14 15.96 -34.48
C ARG A 219 2.51 15.35 -34.15
N LEU A 220 2.97 15.43 -32.90
CA LEU A 220 4.23 14.86 -32.43
C LEU A 220 4.09 13.39 -32.02
N PHE A 221 2.92 12.82 -32.16
CA PHE A 221 2.65 11.40 -31.88
C PHE A 221 3.52 10.47 -32.72
N SER A 222 4.07 9.43 -32.10
CA SER A 222 4.89 8.42 -32.76
C SER A 222 4.59 7.03 -32.24
N PHE A 223 4.07 6.16 -33.11
CA PHE A 223 3.79 4.77 -32.75
C PHE A 223 5.07 3.97 -32.44
N ALA A 224 6.19 4.35 -33.07
CA ALA A 224 7.49 3.74 -32.78
C ALA A 224 7.92 3.97 -31.32
N LEU A 225 7.68 5.18 -30.79
CA LEU A 225 7.96 5.50 -29.38
C LEU A 225 7.07 4.72 -28.42
N ILE A 226 5.81 4.44 -28.78
CA ILE A 226 4.94 3.55 -27.96
C ILE A 226 5.56 2.18 -27.86
N ARG A 227 5.91 1.56 -28.99
CA ARG A 227 6.48 0.20 -29.04
C ARG A 227 7.79 0.10 -28.27
N GLU A 228 8.69 1.06 -28.43
CA GLU A 228 9.97 1.13 -27.70
C GLU A 228 9.73 1.22 -26.19
N THR A 229 8.82 2.10 -25.78
CA THR A 229 8.50 2.34 -24.37
C THR A 229 7.87 1.12 -23.71
N MET A 230 6.91 0.48 -24.35
CA MET A 230 6.26 -0.73 -23.85
C MET A 230 7.25 -1.88 -23.63
N HIS A 231 8.16 -2.11 -24.60
CA HIS A 231 9.14 -3.18 -24.46
C HIS A 231 10.06 -3.00 -23.24
N PHE A 232 10.45 -1.77 -22.96
CA PHE A 232 11.28 -1.45 -21.79
C PHE A 232 10.55 -1.64 -20.45
N SER A 233 9.25 -1.33 -20.40
CA SER A 233 8.50 -1.25 -19.15
C SER A 233 7.74 -2.53 -18.77
N LEU A 234 7.69 -3.52 -19.66
CA LEU A 234 6.80 -4.68 -19.55
C LEU A 234 7.00 -5.47 -18.24
N PHE A 235 8.23 -5.76 -17.85
CA PHE A 235 8.49 -6.55 -16.63
C PHE A 235 8.14 -5.80 -15.35
N ALA A 236 8.49 -4.50 -15.28
CA ALA A 236 8.11 -3.64 -14.15
C ALA A 236 6.59 -3.48 -14.07
N TYR A 237 5.94 -3.35 -15.22
CA TYR A 237 4.49 -3.29 -15.34
C TYR A 237 3.82 -4.58 -14.84
N LEU A 238 4.25 -5.75 -15.29
CA LEU A 238 3.68 -7.04 -14.86
C LEU A 238 3.85 -7.26 -13.35
N GLY A 239 4.97 -6.86 -12.78
CA GLY A 239 5.18 -6.89 -11.34
C GLY A 239 4.20 -5.97 -10.58
N THR A 240 3.92 -4.78 -11.11
CA THR A 240 2.93 -3.84 -10.58
C THR A 240 1.52 -4.41 -10.72
N ALA A 241 1.19 -4.97 -11.90
CA ALA A 241 -0.10 -5.60 -12.17
C ALA A 241 -0.42 -6.71 -11.16
N THR A 242 0.55 -7.60 -10.92
CA THR A 242 0.42 -8.66 -9.91
C THR A 242 0.05 -8.11 -8.52
N ASN A 243 0.75 -7.07 -8.07
CA ASN A 243 0.47 -6.47 -6.75
C ASN A 243 -0.92 -5.82 -6.68
N ILE A 244 -1.41 -5.23 -7.78
CA ILE A 244 -2.75 -4.64 -7.84
C ILE A 244 -3.82 -5.73 -7.80
N VAL A 245 -3.64 -6.79 -8.58
CA VAL A 245 -4.56 -7.94 -8.58
C VAL A 245 -4.65 -8.52 -7.16
N LEU A 246 -3.53 -8.83 -6.52
CA LEU A 246 -3.50 -9.33 -5.14
C LEU A 246 -4.16 -8.38 -4.12
N GLY A 247 -4.09 -7.07 -4.32
CA GLY A 247 -4.56 -6.09 -3.34
C GLY A 247 -5.96 -5.53 -3.57
N LYS A 248 -6.56 -5.73 -4.76
CA LYS A 248 -7.83 -5.08 -5.14
C LYS A 248 -8.91 -6.02 -5.66
N THR A 249 -8.54 -7.24 -6.07
CA THR A 249 -9.48 -8.21 -6.65
C THR A 249 -10.57 -8.63 -5.66
N ASP A 250 -10.22 -8.79 -4.39
CA ASP A 250 -11.14 -9.23 -3.35
C ASP A 250 -12.41 -8.37 -3.26
N GLN A 251 -12.25 -7.06 -3.43
CA GLN A 251 -13.37 -6.11 -3.39
C GLN A 251 -14.30 -6.26 -4.59
N LEU A 252 -13.74 -6.53 -5.77
CA LEU A 252 -14.54 -6.79 -6.97
C LEU A 252 -15.28 -8.13 -6.87
N VAL A 253 -14.57 -9.18 -6.43
CA VAL A 253 -15.16 -10.51 -6.22
C VAL A 253 -16.31 -10.45 -5.21
N LEU A 254 -16.15 -9.74 -4.09
CA LEU A 254 -17.21 -9.57 -3.11
C LEU A 254 -18.38 -8.75 -3.64
N GLY A 255 -18.09 -7.64 -4.34
CA GLY A 255 -19.12 -6.77 -4.89
C GLY A 255 -19.99 -7.44 -5.92
N THR A 256 -19.40 -8.33 -6.74
CA THR A 256 -20.12 -9.07 -7.80
C THR A 256 -20.75 -10.37 -7.32
N ALA A 257 -20.05 -11.14 -6.45
CA ALA A 257 -20.52 -12.45 -6.01
C ALA A 257 -21.50 -12.40 -4.82
N LEU A 258 -21.43 -11.37 -3.99
CA LEU A 258 -22.30 -11.19 -2.83
C LEU A 258 -23.07 -9.88 -2.88
N SER A 259 -22.45 -8.77 -2.48
CA SER A 259 -23.05 -7.43 -2.49
C SER A 259 -22.01 -6.35 -2.18
N VAL A 260 -22.33 -5.10 -2.49
CA VAL A 260 -21.49 -3.96 -2.09
C VAL A 260 -21.42 -3.79 -0.56
N SER A 261 -22.43 -4.20 0.18
CA SER A 261 -22.41 -4.21 1.65
C SER A 261 -21.38 -5.21 2.20
N ALA A 262 -21.18 -6.35 1.54
CA ALA A 262 -20.14 -7.32 1.88
C ALA A 262 -18.73 -6.72 1.72
N VAL A 263 -18.54 -5.86 0.71
CA VAL A 263 -17.27 -5.11 0.51
C VAL A 263 -17.00 -4.18 1.68
N ALA A 264 -18.01 -3.50 2.22
CA ALA A 264 -17.85 -2.64 3.38
C ALA A 264 -17.36 -3.41 4.62
N LEU A 265 -17.91 -4.60 4.87
CA LEU A 265 -17.47 -5.48 5.97
C LEU A 265 -16.03 -5.94 5.79
N TYR A 266 -15.66 -6.36 4.57
CA TYR A 266 -14.30 -6.77 4.25
C TYR A 266 -13.30 -5.61 4.46
N GLN A 267 -13.65 -4.42 3.97
CA GLN A 267 -12.81 -3.23 4.10
C GLN A 267 -12.60 -2.81 5.56
N ALA A 268 -13.61 -2.96 6.41
CA ALA A 268 -13.48 -2.70 7.83
C ALA A 268 -12.43 -3.66 8.47
N GLY A 269 -12.49 -4.96 8.14
CA GLY A 269 -11.51 -5.94 8.59
C GLY A 269 -10.10 -5.68 8.04
N ALA A 270 -10.00 -5.29 6.76
CA ALA A 270 -8.73 -5.06 6.08
C ALA A 270 -8.01 -3.79 6.55
N LYS A 271 -8.76 -2.73 6.90
CA LYS A 271 -8.21 -1.38 7.13
C LYS A 271 -7.14 -1.32 8.20
N ILE A 272 -7.35 -2.04 9.30
CA ILE A 272 -6.39 -2.12 10.40
C ILE A 272 -5.08 -2.75 9.92
N ALA A 273 -5.16 -3.92 9.28
CA ALA A 273 -4.00 -4.66 8.77
C ALA A 273 -3.25 -3.88 7.68
N GLU A 274 -3.95 -3.16 6.78
CA GLU A 274 -3.35 -2.29 5.77
C GLU A 274 -2.48 -1.20 6.37
N VAL A 275 -2.97 -0.49 7.40
CA VAL A 275 -2.23 0.61 8.03
C VAL A 275 -0.92 0.11 8.63
N PHE A 276 -0.95 -1.00 9.36
CA PHE A 276 0.26 -1.58 9.94
C PHE A 276 1.22 -2.14 8.88
N SER A 277 0.69 -2.71 7.81
CA SER A 277 1.49 -3.14 6.65
C SER A 277 2.22 -1.96 5.99
N GLN A 278 1.57 -0.81 5.84
CA GLN A 278 2.21 0.38 5.28
C GLN A 278 3.37 0.87 6.15
N PHE A 279 3.23 0.78 7.47
CA PHE A 279 4.30 1.16 8.41
C PHE A 279 5.55 0.29 8.23
N THR A 280 5.38 -1.02 8.13
CA THR A 280 6.50 -1.96 7.93
C THR A 280 7.13 -1.82 6.55
N ARG A 281 6.37 -1.51 5.50
CA ARG A 281 6.87 -1.29 4.14
C ARG A 281 7.85 -0.12 4.05
N GLN A 282 7.64 0.96 4.79
CA GLN A 282 8.54 2.13 4.77
C GLN A 282 9.98 1.75 5.12
N VAL A 283 10.18 0.87 6.09
CA VAL A 283 11.52 0.38 6.47
C VAL A 283 12.15 -0.41 5.32
N GLN A 284 11.34 -1.19 4.61
CA GLN A 284 11.80 -2.07 3.53
C GLN A 284 12.12 -1.31 2.23
N ASP A 285 11.54 -0.13 2.00
CA ASP A 285 11.79 0.67 0.79
C ASP A 285 13.24 1.12 0.66
N THR A 286 13.97 1.18 1.76
CA THR A 286 15.40 1.53 1.77
C THR A 286 16.32 0.39 1.33
N LEU A 287 15.82 -0.84 1.23
CA LEU A 287 16.63 -2.03 0.91
C LEU A 287 17.02 -2.11 -0.56
N SER A 288 16.16 -1.65 -1.47
CA SER A 288 16.38 -1.77 -2.91
C SER A 288 17.68 -1.13 -3.40
N PRO A 289 18.02 0.12 -3.04
CA PRO A 289 19.29 0.72 -3.44
C PRO A 289 20.52 -0.01 -2.86
N ALA A 290 20.43 -0.46 -1.60
CA ALA A 290 21.51 -1.20 -0.95
C ALA A 290 21.77 -2.55 -1.62
N ALA A 291 20.70 -3.30 -1.92
CA ALA A 291 20.78 -4.58 -2.63
C ALA A 291 21.36 -4.40 -4.05
N ALA A 292 20.93 -3.39 -4.81
CA ALA A 292 21.46 -3.09 -6.13
C ALA A 292 22.95 -2.78 -6.10
N HIS A 293 23.41 -1.98 -5.12
CA HIS A 293 24.82 -1.64 -4.96
C HIS A 293 25.67 -2.88 -4.65
N LEU A 294 25.25 -3.69 -3.66
CA LEU A 294 25.97 -4.90 -3.27
C LEU A 294 26.00 -5.96 -4.37
N HIS A 295 24.91 -6.07 -5.13
CA HIS A 295 24.86 -6.95 -6.31
C HIS A 295 25.84 -6.49 -7.39
N ALA A 296 25.88 -5.18 -7.70
CA ALA A 296 26.78 -4.60 -8.70
C ALA A 296 28.27 -4.74 -8.32
N THR A 297 28.60 -4.68 -7.02
CA THR A 297 29.98 -4.90 -6.52
C THR A 297 30.37 -6.38 -6.39
N GLY A 298 29.42 -7.31 -6.58
CA GLY A 298 29.64 -8.75 -6.44
C GLY A 298 29.84 -9.23 -4.99
N ASP A 299 29.56 -8.41 -4.00
CA ASP A 299 29.71 -8.74 -2.57
C ASP A 299 28.55 -9.61 -2.08
N ARG A 300 28.65 -10.92 -2.37
CA ARG A 300 27.63 -11.90 -1.97
C ARG A 300 27.52 -12.06 -0.46
N ALA A 301 28.58 -11.86 0.30
CA ALA A 301 28.55 -11.98 1.76
C ALA A 301 27.73 -10.85 2.37
N ALA A 302 28.00 -9.60 1.98
CA ALA A 302 27.23 -8.45 2.42
C ALA A 302 25.77 -8.50 1.95
N LEU A 303 25.50 -9.01 0.73
CA LEU A 303 24.12 -9.19 0.23
C LEU A 303 23.34 -10.21 1.07
N ARG A 304 23.97 -11.33 1.43
CA ARG A 304 23.42 -12.34 2.35
C ARG A 304 23.09 -11.73 3.72
N ASP A 305 24.05 -10.99 4.30
CA ASP A 305 23.86 -10.33 5.59
C ASP A 305 22.76 -9.27 5.52
N LEU A 306 22.67 -8.53 4.42
CA LEU A 306 21.57 -7.60 4.17
C LEU A 306 20.22 -8.33 4.20
N LEU A 307 20.07 -9.47 3.50
CA LEU A 307 18.82 -10.23 3.45
C LEU A 307 18.42 -10.73 4.84
N VAL A 308 19.34 -11.42 5.54
CA VAL A 308 19.08 -12.02 6.86
C VAL A 308 18.74 -10.93 7.89
N ASN A 309 19.53 -9.86 7.95
CA ASN A 309 19.31 -8.79 8.91
C ASN A 309 18.04 -8.00 8.61
N SER A 310 17.77 -7.68 7.34
CA SER A 310 16.56 -6.97 6.96
C SER A 310 15.29 -7.78 7.24
N LEU A 311 15.34 -9.09 7.00
CA LEU A 311 14.22 -9.97 7.33
C LEU A 311 14.02 -10.03 8.86
N ARG A 312 15.10 -10.21 9.63
CA ARG A 312 15.05 -10.22 11.09
C ARG A 312 14.45 -8.93 11.65
N TRP A 313 14.92 -7.77 11.18
CA TRP A 313 14.40 -6.47 11.62
C TRP A 313 12.95 -6.25 11.20
N SER A 314 12.57 -6.65 9.98
CA SER A 314 11.18 -6.55 9.52
C SER A 314 10.24 -7.37 10.38
N VAL A 315 10.62 -8.62 10.71
CA VAL A 315 9.82 -9.49 11.57
C VAL A 315 9.83 -8.98 13.02
N LEU A 316 10.95 -8.48 13.53
CA LEU A 316 11.07 -7.95 14.90
C LEU A 316 10.17 -6.72 15.12
N ILE A 317 10.01 -5.88 14.12
CA ILE A 317 9.13 -4.71 14.18
C ILE A 317 7.67 -5.14 13.98
N ALA A 318 7.40 -6.02 13.03
CA ALA A 318 6.04 -6.45 12.71
C ALA A 318 5.40 -7.28 13.81
N THR A 319 6.12 -8.23 14.42
CA THR A 319 5.54 -9.18 15.39
C THR A 319 4.82 -8.49 16.55
N PRO A 320 5.43 -7.56 17.30
CA PRO A 320 4.73 -6.89 18.40
C PRO A 320 3.54 -6.05 17.92
N LEU A 321 3.66 -5.39 16.76
CA LEU A 321 2.57 -4.59 16.20
C LEU A 321 1.37 -5.45 15.82
N TYR A 322 1.60 -6.55 15.11
CA TYR A 322 0.52 -7.47 14.70
C TYR A 322 -0.07 -8.23 15.88
N LEU A 323 0.74 -8.53 16.89
CA LEU A 323 0.26 -9.14 18.14
C LEU A 323 -0.68 -8.20 18.90
N LEU A 324 -0.31 -6.92 19.03
CA LEU A 324 -1.19 -5.88 19.61
C LEU A 324 -2.48 -5.72 18.80
N CYS A 325 -2.36 -5.68 17.46
CA CYS A 325 -3.52 -5.57 16.60
C CYS A 325 -4.46 -6.78 16.74
N ALA A 326 -3.92 -7.99 16.76
CA ALA A 326 -4.72 -9.21 16.90
C ALA A 326 -5.45 -9.25 18.25
N PHE A 327 -4.77 -8.79 19.29
CA PHE A 327 -5.29 -8.80 20.66
C PHE A 327 -6.39 -7.76 20.88
N TYR A 328 -6.19 -6.54 20.35
CA TYR A 328 -7.15 -5.44 20.44
C TYR A 328 -8.02 -5.27 19.20
N LEU A 329 -8.07 -6.27 18.34
CA LEU A 329 -8.83 -6.20 17.08
C LEU A 329 -10.31 -5.86 17.30
N PRO A 330 -11.04 -6.47 18.25
CA PRO A 330 -12.44 -6.10 18.50
C PRO A 330 -12.62 -4.62 18.85
N GLN A 331 -11.73 -4.07 19.69
CA GLN A 331 -11.75 -2.67 20.12
C GLN A 331 -11.40 -1.74 18.94
N LEU A 332 -10.40 -2.10 18.15
CA LEU A 332 -9.99 -1.34 16.98
C LEU A 332 -11.08 -1.34 15.89
N LEU A 333 -11.76 -2.46 15.68
CA LEU A 333 -12.89 -2.54 14.76
C LEU A 333 -14.07 -1.69 15.27
N LEU A 334 -14.39 -1.74 16.57
CA LEU A 334 -15.41 -0.88 17.15
C LEU A 334 -15.05 0.60 17.02
N LEU A 335 -13.80 0.96 17.30
CA LEU A 335 -13.32 2.33 17.10
C LEU A 335 -13.47 2.78 15.64
N LEU A 336 -13.23 1.89 14.70
CA LEU A 336 -13.27 2.18 13.27
C LEU A 336 -14.70 2.28 12.73
N THR A 337 -15.57 1.34 13.11
CA THR A 337 -16.95 1.24 12.59
C THR A 337 -17.97 1.99 13.43
N GLY A 338 -17.73 2.12 14.73
CA GLY A 338 -18.67 2.73 15.68
C GLY A 338 -19.87 1.83 16.06
N ASP A 339 -19.90 0.57 15.56
CA ASP A 339 -21.01 -0.36 15.76
C ASP A 339 -20.49 -1.73 16.24
N HIS A 340 -21.01 -2.21 17.36
CA HIS A 340 -20.62 -3.48 17.98
C HIS A 340 -20.97 -4.71 17.10
N ALA A 341 -22.16 -4.70 16.48
CA ALA A 341 -22.60 -5.82 15.65
C ALA A 341 -21.73 -5.95 14.39
N ILE A 342 -21.35 -4.81 13.80
CA ILE A 342 -20.44 -4.77 12.65
C ILE A 342 -19.04 -5.19 13.07
N ALA A 343 -18.52 -4.66 14.19
CA ALA A 343 -17.21 -5.03 14.70
C ALA A 343 -17.10 -6.55 14.94
N GLN A 344 -18.14 -7.15 15.49
CA GLN A 344 -18.19 -8.60 15.73
C GLN A 344 -18.29 -9.41 14.42
N SER A 345 -19.12 -8.98 13.47
CA SER A 345 -19.28 -9.67 12.18
C SER A 345 -18.01 -9.62 11.30
N THR A 346 -17.14 -8.61 11.51
CA THR A 346 -15.90 -8.44 10.76
C THR A 346 -14.66 -8.99 11.46
N LEU A 347 -14.81 -9.48 12.71
CA LEU A 347 -13.68 -9.91 13.53
C LEU A 347 -12.86 -11.03 12.88
N LEU A 348 -13.52 -12.10 12.43
CA LEU A 348 -12.85 -13.22 11.76
C LEU A 348 -12.17 -12.80 10.46
N VAL A 349 -12.82 -11.96 9.67
CA VAL A 349 -12.23 -11.39 8.45
C VAL A 349 -10.96 -10.63 8.79
N GLY A 350 -11.00 -9.76 9.81
CA GLY A 350 -9.85 -9.01 10.27
C GLY A 350 -8.71 -9.89 10.77
N GLN A 351 -9.00 -10.98 11.50
CA GLN A 351 -7.99 -11.93 11.97
C GLN A 351 -7.30 -12.65 10.80
N VAL A 352 -8.06 -13.13 9.81
CA VAL A 352 -7.51 -13.79 8.62
C VAL A 352 -6.65 -12.82 7.81
N LEU A 353 -7.09 -11.59 7.64
CA LEU A 353 -6.34 -10.56 6.93
C LEU A 353 -5.07 -10.12 7.68
N LEU A 354 -5.10 -10.04 9.01
CA LEU A 354 -3.89 -9.83 9.81
C LEU A 354 -2.87 -10.96 9.58
N ALA A 355 -3.31 -12.21 9.57
CA ALA A 355 -2.45 -13.36 9.26
C ALA A 355 -1.89 -13.29 7.83
N TRP A 356 -2.71 -12.89 6.86
CA TRP A 356 -2.28 -12.69 5.48
C TRP A 356 -1.18 -11.61 5.36
N PHE A 357 -1.42 -10.41 5.91
CA PHE A 357 -0.43 -9.33 5.87
C PHE A 357 0.85 -9.69 6.64
N TYR A 358 0.74 -10.35 7.80
CA TYR A 358 1.90 -10.79 8.56
C TYR A 358 2.74 -11.82 7.80
N THR A 359 2.09 -12.81 7.17
CA THR A 359 2.76 -13.78 6.29
C THR A 359 3.48 -13.09 5.13
N THR A 360 2.84 -12.10 4.51
CA THR A 360 3.44 -11.29 3.44
C THR A 360 4.71 -10.57 3.93
N ILE A 361 4.73 -10.03 5.15
CA ILE A 361 5.92 -9.39 5.72
C ILE A 361 7.04 -10.41 5.93
N MET A 362 6.71 -11.59 6.43
CA MET A 362 7.70 -12.64 6.73
C MET A 362 8.35 -13.21 5.47
N THR A 363 7.58 -13.42 4.41
CA THR A 363 8.04 -14.22 3.26
C THR A 363 8.25 -13.40 1.98
N HIS A 364 7.43 -12.38 1.72
CA HIS A 364 7.39 -11.66 0.44
C HIS A 364 8.11 -10.32 0.46
N SER A 365 7.97 -9.56 1.54
CA SER A 365 8.32 -8.14 1.51
C SER A 365 9.82 -7.88 1.29
N VAL A 366 10.69 -8.55 2.04
CA VAL A 366 12.16 -8.39 1.94
C VAL A 366 12.68 -9.13 0.72
N SER A 367 12.24 -10.38 0.51
CA SER A 367 12.70 -11.24 -0.58
C SER A 367 12.43 -10.62 -1.96
N LYS A 368 11.19 -10.19 -2.22
CA LYS A 368 10.81 -9.58 -3.50
C LYS A 368 11.65 -8.33 -3.81
N ARG A 369 11.94 -7.49 -2.80
CA ARG A 369 12.75 -6.28 -3.00
C ARG A 369 14.20 -6.56 -3.31
N ILE A 370 14.84 -7.46 -2.57
CA ILE A 370 16.26 -7.80 -2.78
C ILE A 370 16.43 -8.57 -4.09
N PHE A 371 15.62 -9.60 -4.33
CA PHE A 371 15.73 -10.42 -5.53
C PHE A 371 15.42 -9.65 -6.83
N MET A 372 14.50 -8.67 -6.76
CA MET A 372 14.24 -7.79 -7.90
C MET A 372 15.48 -6.98 -8.29
N MET A 373 16.29 -6.56 -7.32
CA MET A 373 17.53 -5.81 -7.57
C MET A 373 18.72 -6.70 -7.95
N CYS A 374 18.58 -8.02 -7.79
CA CYS A 374 19.62 -9.01 -8.10
C CYS A 374 19.39 -9.74 -9.44
N GLY A 375 18.55 -9.22 -10.33
CA GLY A 375 18.32 -9.79 -11.67
C GLY A 375 17.37 -10.99 -11.67
N HIS A 376 16.55 -11.16 -10.63
CA HIS A 376 15.59 -12.26 -10.53
C HIS A 376 14.15 -11.83 -10.83
N GLU A 377 13.96 -10.69 -11.52
CA GLU A 377 12.67 -10.09 -11.83
C GLU A 377 11.73 -11.03 -12.60
N GLN A 378 12.25 -11.79 -13.55
CA GLN A 378 11.46 -12.73 -14.35
C GLN A 378 10.88 -13.86 -13.50
N ARG A 379 11.70 -14.44 -12.60
CA ARG A 379 11.23 -15.50 -11.70
C ARG A 379 10.22 -14.98 -10.70
N LEU A 380 10.43 -13.78 -10.14
CA LEU A 380 9.49 -13.13 -9.24
C LEU A 380 8.16 -12.82 -9.95
N MET A 381 8.20 -12.41 -11.20
CA MET A 381 7.02 -12.17 -12.03
C MET A 381 6.17 -13.44 -12.16
N TRP A 382 6.77 -14.57 -12.54
CA TRP A 382 6.05 -15.84 -12.68
C TRP A 382 5.47 -16.35 -11.36
N LEU A 383 6.23 -16.25 -10.26
CA LEU A 383 5.72 -16.59 -8.93
C LEU A 383 4.56 -15.67 -8.53
N GLY A 384 4.69 -14.37 -8.79
CA GLY A 384 3.63 -13.41 -8.50
C GLY A 384 2.36 -13.64 -9.33
N LEU A 385 2.50 -13.92 -10.63
CA LEU A 385 1.35 -14.25 -11.50
C LEU A 385 0.66 -15.54 -11.05
N GLY A 386 1.44 -16.56 -10.66
CA GLY A 386 0.90 -17.81 -10.11
C GLY A 386 0.15 -17.57 -8.81
N GLU A 387 0.71 -16.77 -7.89
CA GLU A 387 0.07 -16.39 -6.63
C GLU A 387 -1.23 -15.59 -6.87
N ALA A 388 -1.20 -14.59 -7.77
CA ALA A 388 -2.37 -13.78 -8.10
C ALA A 388 -3.48 -14.60 -8.78
N GLY A 389 -3.11 -15.50 -9.70
CA GLY A 389 -4.05 -16.41 -10.34
C GLY A 389 -4.69 -17.39 -9.34
N ALA A 390 -3.90 -17.96 -8.45
CA ALA A 390 -4.39 -18.84 -7.39
C ALA A 390 -5.30 -18.10 -6.39
N ASN A 391 -4.91 -16.86 -6.01
CA ASN A 391 -5.73 -15.99 -5.16
C ASN A 391 -7.09 -15.72 -5.80
N LEU A 392 -7.13 -15.27 -7.05
CA LEU A 392 -8.37 -15.00 -7.76
C LEU A 392 -9.24 -16.26 -7.87
N ALA A 393 -8.67 -17.37 -8.35
CA ALA A 393 -9.39 -18.61 -8.53
C ALA A 393 -9.99 -19.14 -7.22
N LEU A 394 -9.18 -19.13 -6.15
CA LEU A 394 -9.61 -19.65 -4.84
C LEU A 394 -10.62 -18.71 -4.17
N SER A 395 -10.44 -17.39 -4.25
CA SER A 395 -11.40 -16.41 -3.74
C SER A 395 -12.76 -16.54 -4.42
N VAL A 396 -12.78 -16.68 -5.76
CA VAL A 396 -14.02 -16.89 -6.52
C VAL A 396 -14.65 -18.24 -6.15
N ALA A 397 -13.90 -19.33 -6.16
CA ALA A 397 -14.42 -20.65 -5.82
C ALA A 397 -15.02 -20.68 -4.40
N LEU A 398 -14.27 -20.21 -3.41
CA LEU A 398 -14.72 -20.22 -2.02
C LEU A 398 -15.94 -19.31 -1.78
N VAL A 399 -15.99 -18.13 -2.39
CA VAL A 399 -17.16 -17.25 -2.23
C VAL A 399 -18.42 -17.80 -2.88
N LEU A 400 -18.31 -18.49 -4.01
CA LEU A 400 -19.45 -19.14 -4.66
C LEU A 400 -19.98 -20.33 -3.85
N ILE A 401 -19.08 -21.09 -3.19
CA ILE A 401 -19.45 -22.25 -2.36
C ILE A 401 -20.03 -21.80 -1.02
N PHE A 402 -19.32 -20.93 -0.29
CA PHE A 402 -19.65 -20.61 1.10
C PHE A 402 -20.49 -19.33 1.27
N ARG A 403 -20.66 -18.53 0.22
CA ARG A 403 -21.43 -17.28 0.24
C ARG A 403 -21.08 -16.37 1.43
N SER A 404 -19.81 -16.28 1.77
CA SER A 404 -19.30 -15.59 2.96
C SER A 404 -18.14 -14.65 2.65
N VAL A 405 -18.08 -13.52 3.34
CA VAL A 405 -16.98 -12.54 3.22
C VAL A 405 -15.64 -13.14 3.64
N ILE A 406 -15.65 -13.99 4.68
CA ILE A 406 -14.43 -14.66 5.16
C ILE A 406 -13.82 -15.60 4.10
N ALA A 407 -14.65 -16.17 3.23
CA ALA A 407 -14.20 -17.08 2.17
C ALA A 407 -13.18 -16.39 1.24
N VAL A 408 -13.40 -15.12 0.90
CA VAL A 408 -12.47 -14.34 0.07
C VAL A 408 -11.16 -14.03 0.83
N ALA A 409 -11.24 -13.69 2.12
CA ALA A 409 -10.05 -13.47 2.93
C ALA A 409 -9.17 -14.73 3.05
N VAL A 410 -9.81 -15.90 3.20
CA VAL A 410 -9.13 -17.22 3.20
C VAL A 410 -8.55 -17.51 1.82
N GLY A 411 -9.27 -17.18 0.74
CA GLY A 411 -8.81 -17.27 -0.64
C GLY A 411 -7.53 -16.48 -0.91
N SER A 412 -7.32 -15.37 -0.20
CA SER A 412 -6.07 -14.59 -0.26
C SER A 412 -4.97 -15.16 0.63
N LEU A 413 -5.31 -15.66 1.81
CA LEU A 413 -4.34 -16.19 2.78
C LEU A 413 -3.67 -17.48 2.28
N ILE A 414 -4.43 -18.45 1.77
CA ILE A 414 -3.92 -19.77 1.38
C ILE A 414 -2.84 -19.69 0.28
N PRO A 415 -3.05 -18.99 -0.85
CA PRO A 415 -2.00 -18.84 -1.86
C PRO A 415 -0.75 -18.14 -1.32
N THR A 416 -0.93 -17.08 -0.52
CA THR A 416 0.21 -16.38 0.08
C THR A 416 1.01 -17.27 1.04
N LEU A 417 0.36 -18.11 1.82
CA LEU A 417 1.04 -19.13 2.63
C LEU A 417 1.80 -20.12 1.74
N TYR A 418 1.16 -20.65 0.71
CA TYR A 418 1.79 -21.62 -0.19
C TYR A 418 2.99 -21.01 -0.93
N PHE A 419 2.79 -19.93 -1.66
CA PHE A 419 3.88 -19.30 -2.43
C PHE A 419 4.99 -18.74 -1.53
N GLY A 420 4.62 -18.24 -0.35
CA GLY A 420 5.57 -17.73 0.65
C GLY A 420 6.45 -18.83 1.24
N TRP A 421 5.86 -19.87 1.80
CA TRP A 421 6.59 -20.89 2.54
C TRP A 421 7.16 -22.01 1.66
N VAL A 422 6.49 -22.36 0.54
CA VAL A 422 6.94 -23.45 -0.33
C VAL A 422 7.91 -22.98 -1.42
N HIS A 423 7.78 -21.72 -1.88
CA HIS A 423 8.63 -21.22 -2.96
C HIS A 423 9.62 -20.14 -2.50
N LEU A 424 9.14 -19.04 -1.90
CA LEU A 424 10.01 -17.91 -1.56
C LEU A 424 10.93 -18.21 -0.38
N TRP A 425 10.42 -18.86 0.66
CA TRP A 425 11.22 -19.18 1.85
C TRP A 425 12.40 -20.11 1.55
N PRO A 426 12.22 -21.27 0.86
CA PRO A 426 13.33 -22.12 0.48
C PRO A 426 14.30 -21.45 -0.49
N TRP A 427 13.78 -20.58 -1.38
CA TRP A 427 14.65 -19.81 -2.27
C TRP A 427 15.53 -18.84 -1.48
N MET A 428 14.96 -18.06 -0.54
CA MET A 428 15.77 -17.21 0.34
C MET A 428 16.82 -18.00 1.10
N ALA A 429 16.43 -19.13 1.70
CA ALA A 429 17.34 -19.97 2.45
C ALA A 429 18.51 -20.46 1.58
N LYS A 430 18.21 -20.93 0.36
CA LYS A 430 19.22 -21.38 -0.60
C LYS A 430 20.16 -20.26 -1.03
N ASP A 431 19.63 -19.07 -1.31
CA ASP A 431 20.40 -17.91 -1.77
C ASP A 431 21.43 -17.45 -0.73
N VAL A 432 21.06 -17.51 0.55
CA VAL A 432 21.98 -17.19 1.65
C VAL A 432 22.80 -18.40 2.13
N GLY A 433 22.70 -19.55 1.48
CA GLY A 433 23.45 -20.77 1.85
C GLY A 433 23.07 -21.33 3.21
N LEU A 434 21.81 -21.17 3.64
CA LEU A 434 21.26 -21.70 4.88
C LEU A 434 20.16 -22.74 4.61
N GLY A 435 19.93 -23.62 5.58
CA GLY A 435 18.70 -24.41 5.61
C GLY A 435 17.49 -23.55 6.02
N GLY A 436 16.27 -23.91 5.54
CA GLY A 436 15.06 -23.15 5.87
C GLY A 436 14.81 -23.01 7.38
N GLY A 437 15.09 -24.06 8.17
CA GLY A 437 15.00 -24.02 9.64
C GLY A 437 16.03 -23.12 10.30
N GLU A 438 17.26 -23.05 9.75
CA GLU A 438 18.30 -22.16 10.23
C GLU A 438 17.96 -20.69 9.93
N LEU A 439 17.45 -20.41 8.74
CA LEU A 439 16.96 -19.08 8.40
C LEU A 439 15.85 -18.65 9.37
N PHE A 440 14.88 -19.53 9.66
CA PHE A 440 13.83 -19.27 10.63
C PHE A 440 14.38 -18.97 12.04
N ARG A 441 15.34 -19.79 12.49
CA ARG A 441 15.99 -19.61 13.79
C ARG A 441 16.72 -18.28 13.91
N ARG A 442 17.34 -17.79 12.83
CA ARG A 442 18.08 -16.51 12.82
C ARG A 442 17.20 -15.29 12.68
N THR A 443 16.05 -15.41 12.00
CA THR A 443 15.23 -14.24 11.61
C THR A 443 13.92 -14.13 12.37
N VAL A 444 13.17 -15.22 12.53
CA VAL A 444 11.82 -15.22 13.11
C VAL A 444 11.82 -15.55 14.60
N LEU A 445 12.55 -16.58 14.99
CA LEU A 445 12.57 -17.06 16.37
C LEU A 445 13.00 -16.00 17.41
N PRO A 446 13.97 -15.11 17.12
CA PRO A 446 14.29 -14.02 18.05
C PRO A 446 13.12 -13.09 18.34
N SER A 447 12.29 -12.80 17.32
CA SER A 447 11.10 -11.96 17.47
C SER A 447 10.01 -12.65 18.29
N ILE A 448 9.79 -13.95 18.07
CA ILE A 448 8.84 -14.74 18.86
C ILE A 448 9.27 -14.75 20.34
N ARG A 449 10.55 -14.99 20.63
CA ARG A 449 11.09 -14.98 21.99
C ARG A 449 10.97 -13.60 22.65
N ALA A 450 11.24 -12.55 21.90
CA ALA A 450 11.12 -11.17 22.38
C ALA A 450 9.67 -10.79 22.74
N CYS A 451 8.70 -11.31 21.99
CA CYS A 451 7.29 -11.04 22.20
C CYS A 451 6.61 -11.96 23.22
N GLY A 452 7.28 -13.04 23.67
CA GLY A 452 6.73 -13.96 24.68
C GLY A 452 6.23 -13.26 25.96
N PRO A 453 7.07 -12.46 26.65
CA PRO A 453 6.65 -11.69 27.83
C PRO A 453 5.51 -10.71 27.54
N MET A 454 5.54 -10.08 26.37
CA MET A 454 4.46 -9.18 25.93
C MET A 454 3.13 -9.94 25.79
N LEU A 455 3.15 -11.14 25.22
CA LEU A 455 1.95 -11.99 25.11
C LEU A 455 1.40 -12.36 26.47
N VAL A 456 2.26 -12.73 27.43
CA VAL A 456 1.84 -13.01 28.81
C VAL A 456 1.16 -11.80 29.43
N VAL A 457 1.74 -10.62 29.29
CA VAL A 457 1.14 -9.35 29.79
C VAL A 457 -0.22 -9.11 29.15
N LEU A 458 -0.36 -9.28 27.84
CA LEU A 458 -1.63 -9.09 27.13
C LEU A 458 -2.71 -10.07 27.60
N VAL A 459 -2.34 -11.34 27.82
CA VAL A 459 -3.26 -12.35 28.35
C VAL A 459 -3.70 -12.00 29.78
N VAL A 460 -2.77 -11.58 30.65
CA VAL A 460 -3.10 -11.13 32.02
C VAL A 460 -4.04 -9.92 31.99
N ILE A 461 -3.75 -8.91 31.16
CA ILE A 461 -4.62 -7.72 31.01
C ILE A 461 -6.02 -8.13 30.55
N HIS A 462 -6.12 -9.08 29.63
CA HIS A 462 -7.41 -9.60 29.18
C HIS A 462 -8.19 -10.28 30.32
N TRP A 463 -7.53 -11.15 31.07
CA TRP A 463 -8.14 -11.89 32.17
C TRP A 463 -8.60 -10.99 33.33
N THR A 464 -7.86 -9.92 33.61
CA THR A 464 -8.26 -8.94 34.64
C THR A 464 -9.45 -8.08 34.23
N GLY A 465 -9.83 -8.10 32.95
CA GLY A 465 -10.89 -7.27 32.41
C GLY A 465 -10.58 -5.76 32.47
N PHE A 466 -9.30 -5.39 32.55
CA PHE A 466 -8.85 -4.00 32.61
C PHE A 466 -9.30 -3.18 31.39
N VAL A 467 -9.36 -3.84 30.20
CA VAL A 467 -9.87 -3.23 28.98
C VAL A 467 -11.25 -3.81 28.66
N ARG A 468 -12.29 -3.22 29.26
CA ARG A 468 -13.70 -3.56 28.96
C ARG A 468 -14.29 -2.54 27.98
N LEU A 469 -15.02 -3.03 26.97
CA LEU A 469 -15.76 -2.20 26.02
C LEU A 469 -16.98 -1.54 26.70
N PRO A 470 -17.40 -0.32 26.27
CA PRO A 470 -16.94 0.56 25.20
C PRO A 470 -16.14 1.79 25.65
N SER A 471 -15.98 2.04 26.97
CA SER A 471 -15.41 3.28 27.51
C SER A 471 -13.88 3.30 27.68
N ALA A 472 -13.18 2.27 27.23
CA ALA A 472 -11.82 1.95 27.67
C ALA A 472 -10.70 2.31 26.66
N LEU A 473 -10.89 3.30 25.77
CA LEU A 473 -9.81 3.73 24.87
C LEU A 473 -8.54 4.13 25.61
N GLY A 474 -8.68 4.85 26.72
CA GLY A 474 -7.56 5.21 27.59
C GLY A 474 -6.88 3.99 28.20
N ALA A 475 -7.67 3.05 28.73
CA ALA A 475 -7.16 1.80 29.31
C ALA A 475 -6.48 0.93 28.22
N MET A 476 -7.06 0.85 27.01
CA MET A 476 -6.45 0.16 25.87
C MET A 476 -5.11 0.79 25.52
N PHE A 477 -5.01 2.12 25.45
CA PHE A 477 -3.78 2.83 25.14
C PHE A 477 -2.71 2.59 26.20
N ILE A 478 -3.06 2.66 27.49
CA ILE A 478 -2.16 2.38 28.62
C ILE A 478 -1.66 0.93 28.55
N ALA A 479 -2.58 -0.01 28.36
CA ALA A 479 -2.28 -1.43 28.29
C ALA A 479 -1.40 -1.78 27.07
N ALA A 480 -1.71 -1.21 25.89
CA ALA A 480 -0.91 -1.38 24.69
C ALA A 480 0.49 -0.78 24.84
N THR A 481 0.59 0.41 25.47
CA THR A 481 1.88 1.05 25.75
C THR A 481 2.71 0.21 26.72
N PHE A 482 2.12 -0.28 27.80
CA PHE A 482 2.81 -1.13 28.77
C PHE A 482 3.26 -2.45 28.14
N ALA A 483 2.40 -3.14 27.42
CA ALA A 483 2.74 -4.36 26.68
C ALA A 483 3.84 -4.11 25.63
N GLY A 484 3.77 -2.96 24.92
CA GLY A 484 4.79 -2.53 23.98
C GLY A 484 6.16 -2.30 24.62
N LEU A 485 6.20 -1.67 25.80
CA LEU A 485 7.44 -1.48 26.57
C LEU A 485 8.04 -2.82 27.02
N VAL A 486 7.20 -3.77 27.45
CA VAL A 486 7.65 -5.14 27.78
C VAL A 486 8.19 -5.85 26.52
N GLY A 487 7.54 -5.67 25.37
CA GLY A 487 8.03 -6.19 24.08
C GLY A 487 9.39 -5.59 23.69
N LEU A 488 9.58 -4.29 23.89
CA LEU A 488 10.87 -3.61 23.67
C LEU A 488 11.96 -4.13 24.62
N ALA A 489 11.65 -4.37 25.88
CA ALA A 489 12.56 -4.97 26.84
C ALA A 489 12.92 -6.42 26.43
N GLY A 490 11.93 -7.19 25.97
CA GLY A 490 12.14 -8.51 25.38
C GLY A 490 13.04 -8.46 24.14
N ALA A 491 12.79 -7.53 23.21
CA ALA A 491 13.63 -7.32 22.04
C ALA A 491 15.09 -6.98 22.42
N TRP A 492 15.26 -6.10 23.38
CA TRP A 492 16.60 -5.78 23.93
C TRP A 492 17.30 -7.02 24.46
N ARG A 493 16.59 -7.86 25.20
CA ARG A 493 17.18 -9.02 25.90
C ARG A 493 17.47 -10.22 24.99
N TRP A 494 16.57 -10.51 24.01
CA TRP A 494 16.61 -11.77 23.26
C TRP A 494 16.73 -11.62 21.74
N ALA A 495 16.42 -10.45 21.16
CA ALA A 495 16.42 -10.29 19.71
C ALA A 495 17.60 -9.48 19.18
N LEU A 496 18.11 -8.48 19.94
CA LEU A 496 19.24 -7.66 19.52
C LEU A 496 20.56 -8.38 19.72
N LEU A 497 21.45 -8.29 18.72
CA LEU A 497 22.82 -8.76 18.81
C LEU A 497 23.65 -7.90 19.79
N PRO A 498 24.71 -8.45 20.41
CA PRO A 498 25.57 -7.68 21.32
C PRO A 498 26.11 -6.39 20.69
N GLU A 499 26.52 -6.45 19.43
CA GLU A 499 27.04 -5.29 18.67
C GLU A 499 25.96 -4.20 18.47
N GLU A 500 24.73 -4.60 18.16
CA GLU A 500 23.60 -3.68 17.99
C GLU A 500 23.22 -2.99 19.30
N ARG A 501 23.23 -3.75 20.40
CA ARG A 501 23.05 -3.17 21.75
C ARG A 501 24.14 -2.15 22.06
N GLY A 502 25.39 -2.47 21.73
CA GLY A 502 26.54 -1.56 21.92
C GLY A 502 26.41 -0.28 21.09
N GLN A 503 25.95 -0.38 19.84
CA GLN A 503 25.72 0.80 18.97
C GLN A 503 24.56 1.67 19.50
N LEU A 504 23.45 1.05 19.89
CA LEU A 504 22.32 1.76 20.48
C LEU A 504 22.67 2.38 21.83
N ALA A 505 23.41 1.65 22.68
CA ALA A 505 23.88 2.16 23.97
C ALA A 505 24.81 3.38 23.80
N ARG A 506 25.70 3.37 22.82
CA ARG A 506 26.57 4.53 22.49
C ARG A 506 25.76 5.71 21.97
N ARG A 507 24.78 5.47 21.09
CA ARG A 507 23.97 6.53 20.47
C ARG A 507 22.99 7.17 21.44
N PHE A 508 22.49 6.41 22.41
CA PHE A 508 21.51 6.85 23.42
C PHE A 508 22.05 6.81 24.85
N GLY A 509 23.34 6.54 25.03
CA GLY A 509 23.96 6.18 26.30
C GLY A 509 23.82 7.19 27.45
N GLY A 510 23.57 8.48 27.13
CA GLY A 510 23.20 9.47 28.14
C GLY A 510 21.74 9.40 28.63
N ARG A 511 20.88 8.66 27.93
CA ARG A 511 19.42 8.56 28.17
C ARG A 511 18.97 7.17 28.62
N LEU A 512 19.84 6.16 28.61
CA LEU A 512 19.50 4.79 28.99
C LEU A 512 19.65 4.58 30.50
N PRO A 513 18.73 3.81 31.14
CA PRO A 513 18.86 3.40 32.54
C PRO A 513 20.20 2.67 32.80
N ALA A 514 20.81 2.86 33.98
CA ALA A 514 22.13 2.32 34.30
C ALA A 514 22.26 0.79 34.11
N ARG A 515 21.16 0.04 34.33
CA ARG A 515 21.09 -1.43 34.13
C ARG A 515 21.18 -1.87 32.65
N TRP A 516 21.02 -0.95 31.71
CA TRP A 516 21.02 -1.23 30.28
C TRP A 516 22.32 -0.78 29.62
N ARG A 517 23.23 -0.16 30.41
CA ARG A 517 24.57 0.20 29.96
C ARG A 517 25.42 -1.06 30.03
N LEU A 518 26.05 -1.41 28.92
CA LEU A 518 27.05 -2.47 28.93
C LEU A 518 28.26 -1.96 29.75
N PRO A 519 28.93 -2.81 30.55
CA PRO A 519 30.25 -2.46 31.07
C PRO A 519 31.18 -2.14 29.90
N ALA A 520 31.99 -1.11 30.02
CA ALA A 520 32.90 -0.57 29.01
C ALA A 520 33.92 -1.60 28.55
#